data_6e180f509638711902e280ed88e0ab8a
#
_entry.id   6e180f509638711902e280ed88e0ab8a
#
_cell.length_a   1.000
_cell.length_b   1.000
_cell.length_c   1.000
_cell.angle_alpha   90.00
_cell.angle_beta   90.00
_cell.angle_gamma   90.00
#
_symmetry.space_group_name_H-M   'P 1'
#
loop_
_entity.id
_entity.type
_entity.pdbx_description
1 polymer ?
#
loop_
_entity_poly.entity_id
_entity_poly.type
_entity_poly.pdbx_seq_one_letter_code
_entity_poly.pdbx_strand_id
1 'polypeptide(L)'
;MDTKSSYGSLTAILGWWTDNGRVFPWRQTTDAFRFLIAEMLLQRSRSGTVAGVYLGLFERWPGAEEISMANVDEIATVIGPLGLKSRAGKIKAVATAWIESEAQLNSVEQLLELPGVGPYIANATATAMSWESGPCFDSVSIRVMRRYLGQWAGDIPDVQVASQAYLQVPKARWRELNWSILDLAATLCMPRVLRCHSCPLEEHCKWAEKQRQKPI
;
A
#
# COMPACT_ATOMS: atom_id res chain seq x y z
N MET A 1 22.92 22.25 -8.67
CA MET A 1 22.56 20.99 -7.95
C MET A 1 22.00 20.05 -8.99
N ASP A 2 22.76 19.02 -9.33
CA ASP A 2 22.42 18.09 -10.42
C ASP A 2 21.20 17.23 -10.10
N THR A 3 20.06 17.60 -10.63
CA THR A 3 18.80 16.82 -10.52
C THR A 3 18.81 15.56 -11.40
N LYS A 4 19.77 15.40 -12.30
CA LYS A 4 19.86 14.24 -13.22
C LYS A 4 20.39 12.95 -12.59
N SER A 5 21.09 12.99 -11.45
CA SER A 5 21.70 11.81 -10.82
C SER A 5 20.72 11.00 -9.95
N SER A 6 19.61 11.58 -9.52
CA SER A 6 18.67 10.89 -8.62
C SER A 6 17.57 10.06 -9.34
N TYR A 7 17.31 10.36 -10.61
CA TYR A 7 16.24 9.68 -11.38
C TYR A 7 16.53 8.19 -11.68
N GLY A 8 17.81 7.79 -11.68
CA GLY A 8 18.21 6.42 -12.00
C GLY A 8 18.02 5.43 -10.86
N SER A 9 17.99 5.87 -9.62
CA SER A 9 18.09 4.96 -8.47
C SER A 9 16.76 4.43 -7.97
N LEU A 10 15.69 5.23 -7.95
CA LEU A 10 14.39 4.71 -7.52
C LEU A 10 13.77 3.78 -8.58
N THR A 11 14.15 3.89 -9.85
CA THR A 11 13.77 2.91 -10.87
C THR A 11 14.43 1.54 -10.67
N ALA A 12 15.57 1.46 -9.99
CA ALA A 12 16.21 0.18 -9.66
C ALA A 12 15.33 -0.73 -8.78
N ILE A 13 14.46 -0.11 -7.95
CA ILE A 13 13.52 -0.90 -7.13
C ILE A 13 12.49 -1.64 -8.00
N LEU A 14 12.12 -1.07 -9.16
CA LEU A 14 11.15 -1.68 -10.07
C LEU A 14 11.74 -2.94 -10.73
N GLY A 15 13.03 -2.89 -11.14
CA GLY A 15 13.74 -4.06 -11.65
C GLY A 15 13.88 -5.15 -10.59
N TRP A 16 14.30 -4.79 -9.39
CA TRP A 16 14.36 -5.73 -8.28
C TRP A 16 13.01 -6.37 -7.97
N TRP A 17 11.94 -5.59 -8.02
CA TRP A 17 10.59 -6.07 -7.71
C TRP A 17 10.08 -7.09 -8.74
N THR A 18 10.48 -7.01 -9.99
CA THR A 18 10.12 -8.00 -11.02
C THR A 18 10.50 -9.42 -10.59
N ASP A 19 11.66 -9.59 -9.95
CA ASP A 19 12.16 -10.91 -9.54
C ASP A 19 11.83 -11.27 -8.08
N ASN A 20 11.58 -10.26 -7.23
CA ASN A 20 11.44 -10.42 -5.78
C ASN A 20 10.08 -9.97 -5.24
N GLY A 21 9.18 -9.52 -6.09
CA GLY A 21 7.86 -9.04 -5.72
C GLY A 21 7.01 -10.14 -5.10
N ARG A 22 6.37 -9.84 -3.98
CA ARG A 22 5.47 -10.79 -3.31
C ARG A 22 4.17 -10.91 -4.08
N VAL A 23 3.67 -12.13 -4.23
CA VAL A 23 2.40 -12.40 -4.91
C VAL A 23 1.27 -12.44 -3.88
N PHE A 24 0.22 -11.65 -4.15
CA PHE A 24 -0.98 -11.63 -3.33
C PHE A 24 -2.23 -11.60 -4.22
N PRO A 25 -3.35 -12.25 -3.81
CA PRO A 25 -4.55 -12.35 -4.65
C PRO A 25 -5.14 -10.97 -5.02
N TRP A 26 -5.10 -9.99 -4.13
CA TRP A 26 -5.59 -8.63 -4.41
C TRP A 26 -4.73 -7.83 -5.40
N ARG A 27 -3.47 -8.21 -5.63
CA ARG A 27 -2.62 -7.58 -6.63
C ARG A 27 -2.92 -8.05 -8.05
N GLN A 28 -3.70 -9.11 -8.18
CA GLN A 28 -4.12 -9.70 -9.46
C GLN A 28 -5.55 -9.32 -9.83
N THR A 29 -6.30 -8.70 -8.93
CA THR A 29 -7.67 -8.27 -9.21
C THR A 29 -7.71 -6.98 -10.02
N THR A 30 -8.68 -6.89 -10.92
CA THR A 30 -9.08 -5.67 -11.61
C THR A 30 -10.35 -5.05 -11.02
N ASP A 31 -10.89 -5.66 -9.97
CA ASP A 31 -12.08 -5.22 -9.24
C ASP A 31 -11.67 -4.24 -8.13
N ALA A 32 -12.09 -2.98 -8.28
CA ALA A 32 -11.76 -1.91 -7.35
C ALA A 32 -12.33 -2.13 -5.95
N PHE A 33 -13.54 -2.69 -5.83
CA PHE A 33 -14.13 -3.00 -4.54
C PHE A 33 -13.32 -4.08 -3.81
N ARG A 34 -12.99 -5.16 -4.49
CA ARG A 34 -12.17 -6.24 -3.93
C ARG A 34 -10.80 -5.75 -3.49
N PHE A 35 -10.17 -4.86 -4.28
CA PHE A 35 -8.89 -4.27 -3.91
C PHE A 35 -9.02 -3.38 -2.66
N LEU A 36 -10.04 -2.53 -2.63
CA LEU A 36 -10.32 -1.65 -1.48
C LEU A 36 -10.55 -2.45 -0.19
N ILE A 37 -11.32 -3.53 -0.24
CA ILE A 37 -11.52 -4.42 0.91
C ILE A 37 -10.18 -5.05 1.36
N ALA A 38 -9.32 -5.45 0.43
CA ALA A 38 -7.99 -5.95 0.79
C ALA A 38 -7.19 -4.91 1.58
N GLU A 39 -7.16 -3.65 1.14
CA GLU A 39 -6.48 -2.57 1.85
C GLU A 39 -7.09 -2.31 3.25
N MET A 40 -8.41 -2.44 3.40
CA MET A 40 -9.05 -2.40 4.72
C MET A 40 -8.63 -3.57 5.60
N LEU A 41 -8.50 -4.78 5.06
CA LEU A 41 -8.05 -5.97 5.79
C LEU A 41 -6.56 -5.88 6.18
N LEU A 42 -5.73 -5.22 5.38
CA LEU A 42 -4.30 -5.05 5.60
C LEU A 42 -3.96 -4.11 6.76
N GLN A 43 -4.86 -3.19 7.14
CA GLN A 43 -4.63 -2.29 8.25
C GLN A 43 -4.25 -3.07 9.53
N ARG A 44 -3.02 -2.87 10.05
CA ARG A 44 -2.47 -3.54 11.24
C ARG A 44 -2.49 -5.08 11.18
N SER A 45 -2.56 -5.67 9.98
CA SER A 45 -2.59 -7.11 9.78
C SER A 45 -1.39 -7.59 8.96
N ARG A 46 -0.97 -8.82 9.15
CA ARG A 46 0.11 -9.44 8.36
C ARG A 46 -0.45 -9.87 7.01
N SER A 47 0.18 -9.45 5.92
CA SER A 47 -0.26 -9.74 4.56
C SER A 47 -0.47 -11.24 4.26
N GLY A 48 0.36 -12.11 4.82
CA GLY A 48 0.18 -13.57 4.68
C GLY A 48 -1.12 -14.08 5.30
N THR A 49 -1.52 -13.56 6.47
CA THR A 49 -2.81 -13.92 7.09
C THR A 49 -3.97 -13.32 6.31
N VAL A 50 -3.81 -12.08 5.82
CA VAL A 50 -4.84 -11.41 5.00
C VAL A 50 -5.10 -12.18 3.71
N ALA A 51 -4.10 -12.81 3.10
CA ALA A 51 -4.29 -13.56 1.85
C ALA A 51 -5.33 -14.68 1.98
N GLY A 52 -5.24 -15.49 3.03
CA GLY A 52 -6.23 -16.55 3.30
C GLY A 52 -7.62 -16.00 3.63
N VAL A 53 -7.67 -14.96 4.49
CA VAL A 53 -8.93 -14.31 4.85
C VAL A 53 -9.61 -13.65 3.66
N TYR A 54 -8.86 -12.99 2.79
CA TYR A 54 -9.37 -12.38 1.57
C TYR A 54 -10.01 -13.40 0.64
N LEU A 55 -9.36 -14.52 0.40
CA LEU A 55 -9.92 -15.59 -0.43
C LEU A 55 -11.20 -16.16 0.18
N GLY A 56 -11.20 -16.51 1.46
CA GLY A 56 -12.39 -17.03 2.13
C GLY A 56 -13.56 -16.03 2.21
N LEU A 57 -13.24 -14.72 2.31
CA LEU A 57 -14.27 -13.67 2.28
C LEU A 57 -14.98 -13.63 0.93
N PHE A 58 -14.22 -13.60 -0.17
CA PHE A 58 -14.76 -13.48 -1.52
C PHE A 58 -15.25 -14.82 -2.12
N GLU A 59 -14.87 -15.94 -1.54
CA GLU A 59 -15.49 -17.23 -1.82
C GLU A 59 -16.93 -17.28 -1.27
N ARG A 60 -17.14 -16.72 -0.07
CA ARG A 60 -18.45 -16.69 0.57
C ARG A 60 -19.34 -15.57 0.07
N TRP A 61 -18.78 -14.40 -0.20
CA TRP A 61 -19.50 -13.21 -0.67
C TRP A 61 -18.74 -12.60 -1.85
N PRO A 62 -19.12 -12.91 -3.09
CA PRO A 62 -18.35 -12.57 -4.27
C PRO A 62 -18.18 -11.07 -4.54
N GLY A 63 -19.07 -10.23 -4.04
CA GLY A 63 -19.05 -8.78 -4.33
C GLY A 63 -19.62 -7.91 -3.22
N ALA A 64 -19.81 -6.64 -3.54
CA ALA A 64 -20.33 -5.64 -2.61
C ALA A 64 -21.78 -5.95 -2.22
N GLU A 65 -22.58 -6.42 -3.17
CA GLU A 65 -24.00 -6.73 -2.96
C GLU A 65 -24.16 -7.81 -1.87
N GLU A 66 -23.47 -8.93 -2.00
CA GLU A 66 -23.56 -10.03 -1.04
C GLU A 66 -22.99 -9.62 0.33
N ILE A 67 -21.90 -8.85 0.37
CA ILE A 67 -21.33 -8.37 1.64
C ILE A 67 -22.29 -7.38 2.33
N SER A 68 -23.00 -6.54 1.57
CA SER A 68 -23.97 -5.58 2.12
C SER A 68 -25.16 -6.27 2.79
N MET A 69 -25.57 -7.44 2.28
CA MET A 69 -26.65 -8.25 2.81
C MET A 69 -26.20 -9.22 3.92
N ALA A 70 -24.90 -9.49 4.02
CA ALA A 70 -24.35 -10.45 4.97
C ALA A 70 -24.57 -10.05 6.44
N ASN A 71 -24.68 -11.03 7.34
CA ASN A 71 -24.68 -10.79 8.77
C ASN A 71 -23.29 -10.34 9.23
N VAL A 72 -23.23 -9.26 10.05
CA VAL A 72 -21.97 -8.71 10.57
C VAL A 72 -21.19 -9.73 11.39
N ASP A 73 -21.86 -10.59 12.16
CA ASP A 73 -21.20 -11.63 12.97
C ASP A 73 -20.58 -12.73 12.09
N GLU A 74 -21.18 -13.03 10.96
CA GLU A 74 -20.60 -13.96 9.99
C GLU A 74 -19.34 -13.37 9.33
N ILE A 75 -19.38 -12.08 8.93
CA ILE A 75 -18.20 -11.37 8.44
C ILE A 75 -17.12 -11.36 9.52
N ALA A 76 -17.48 -11.05 10.78
CA ALA A 76 -16.56 -11.05 11.91
C ALA A 76 -15.91 -12.42 12.15
N THR A 77 -16.65 -13.51 11.89
CA THR A 77 -16.14 -14.88 11.98
C THR A 77 -15.09 -15.14 10.91
N VAL A 78 -15.37 -14.79 9.65
CA VAL A 78 -14.43 -14.98 8.53
C VAL A 78 -13.16 -14.16 8.71
N ILE A 79 -13.26 -12.90 9.14
CA ILE A 79 -12.08 -12.03 9.37
C ILE A 79 -11.43 -12.26 10.75
N GLY A 80 -11.99 -13.14 11.59
CA GLY A 80 -11.50 -13.45 12.94
C GLY A 80 -10.00 -13.68 13.06
N PRO A 81 -9.34 -14.41 12.14
CA PRO A 81 -7.88 -14.62 12.17
C PRO A 81 -7.04 -13.33 12.15
N LEU A 82 -7.60 -12.20 11.75
CA LEU A 82 -6.93 -10.89 11.78
C LEU A 82 -7.01 -10.20 13.16
N GLY A 83 -7.77 -10.73 14.11
CA GLY A 83 -7.87 -10.23 15.48
C GLY A 83 -8.69 -8.93 15.65
N LEU A 84 -9.34 -8.41 14.60
CA LEU A 84 -10.04 -7.12 14.61
C LEU A 84 -11.50 -7.28 14.15
N LYS A 85 -12.30 -8.01 14.93
CA LYS A 85 -13.72 -8.28 14.65
C LYS A 85 -14.56 -7.01 14.42
N SER A 86 -14.24 -5.90 15.11
CA SER A 86 -14.90 -4.60 14.92
C SER A 86 -14.82 -4.05 13.49
N ARG A 87 -13.92 -4.60 12.66
CA ARG A 87 -13.78 -4.25 11.25
C ARG A 87 -14.92 -4.76 10.38
N ALA A 88 -15.64 -5.82 10.83
CA ALA A 88 -16.74 -6.40 10.09
C ALA A 88 -17.85 -5.39 9.77
N GLY A 89 -18.24 -4.58 10.78
CA GLY A 89 -19.23 -3.52 10.57
C GLY A 89 -18.78 -2.47 9.56
N LYS A 90 -17.48 -2.13 9.54
CA LYS A 90 -16.93 -1.17 8.56
C LYS A 90 -16.92 -1.76 7.14
N ILE A 91 -16.59 -3.03 6.99
CA ILE A 91 -16.60 -3.73 5.70
C ILE A 91 -18.03 -3.76 5.14
N LYS A 92 -19.01 -4.10 5.97
CA LYS A 92 -20.43 -4.08 5.58
C LYS A 92 -20.88 -2.66 5.20
N ALA A 93 -20.55 -1.65 6.01
CA ALA A 93 -20.91 -0.26 5.74
C ALA A 93 -20.32 0.26 4.41
N VAL A 94 -19.05 -0.09 4.13
CA VAL A 94 -18.43 0.23 2.83
C VAL A 94 -19.14 -0.47 1.68
N ALA A 95 -19.49 -1.75 1.84
CA ALA A 95 -20.20 -2.49 0.79
C ALA A 95 -21.58 -1.87 0.50
N THR A 96 -22.31 -1.48 1.54
CA THR A 96 -23.59 -0.78 1.41
C THR A 96 -23.42 0.56 0.67
N ALA A 97 -22.49 1.42 1.12
CA ALA A 97 -22.23 2.70 0.50
C ALA A 97 -21.71 2.57 -0.95
N TRP A 98 -20.96 1.51 -1.25
CA TRP A 98 -20.49 1.20 -2.59
C TRP A 98 -21.64 0.97 -3.56
N ILE A 99 -22.67 0.22 -3.14
CA ILE A 99 -23.86 -0.05 -3.97
C ILE A 99 -24.75 1.20 -4.08
N GLU A 100 -24.93 1.93 -2.97
CA GLU A 100 -25.75 3.13 -2.92
C GLU A 100 -25.17 4.29 -3.74
N SER A 101 -23.89 4.24 -4.09
CA SER A 101 -23.23 5.27 -4.91
C SER A 101 -23.62 5.18 -6.36
N GLU A 102 -24.78 4.89 -6.78
CA GLU A 102 -25.33 4.87 -8.17
C GLU A 102 -24.35 5.22 -9.31
N ALA A 103 -23.25 5.89 -9.00
CA ALA A 103 -22.15 6.26 -9.87
C ALA A 103 -21.05 5.19 -9.81
N GLN A 104 -20.45 4.89 -10.97
CA GLN A 104 -19.24 4.07 -11.00
C GLN A 104 -18.12 4.82 -10.27
N LEU A 105 -17.73 4.33 -9.07
CA LEU A 105 -16.65 4.91 -8.29
C LEU A 105 -15.32 4.72 -9.03
N ASN A 106 -14.72 5.82 -9.47
CA ASN A 106 -13.52 5.83 -10.30
C ASN A 106 -12.52 6.97 -9.98
N SER A 107 -12.72 7.66 -8.85
CA SER A 107 -11.83 8.74 -8.41
C SER A 107 -11.49 8.64 -6.92
N VAL A 108 -10.39 9.28 -6.52
CA VAL A 108 -9.96 9.35 -5.11
C VAL A 108 -11.02 10.07 -4.26
N GLU A 109 -11.60 11.15 -4.78
CA GLU A 109 -12.60 11.96 -4.10
C GLU A 109 -13.83 11.12 -3.74
N GLN A 110 -14.34 10.36 -4.69
CA GLN A 110 -15.48 9.47 -4.48
C GLN A 110 -15.16 8.34 -3.48
N LEU A 111 -13.95 7.77 -3.53
CA LEU A 111 -13.53 6.76 -2.57
C LEU A 111 -13.42 7.31 -1.16
N LEU A 112 -13.05 8.58 -0.99
CA LEU A 112 -12.95 9.24 0.32
C LEU A 112 -14.32 9.46 0.99
N GLU A 113 -15.41 9.45 0.23
CA GLU A 113 -16.78 9.53 0.76
C GLU A 113 -17.23 8.21 1.41
N LEU A 114 -16.56 7.09 1.10
CA LEU A 114 -16.90 5.79 1.66
C LEU A 114 -16.51 5.71 3.15
N PRO A 115 -17.36 5.09 4.00
CA PRO A 115 -17.15 5.03 5.43
C PRO A 115 -15.86 4.26 5.81
N GLY A 116 -14.94 4.93 6.49
CA GLY A 116 -13.67 4.33 6.95
C GLY A 116 -12.59 4.19 5.88
N VAL A 117 -12.80 4.76 4.70
CA VAL A 117 -11.79 4.90 3.65
C VAL A 117 -11.03 6.20 3.86
N GLY A 118 -9.75 6.07 4.20
CA GLY A 118 -8.86 7.22 4.36
C GLY A 118 -7.99 7.48 3.12
N PRO A 119 -7.20 8.58 3.12
CA PRO A 119 -6.39 8.99 1.97
C PRO A 119 -5.48 7.90 1.42
N TYR A 120 -4.89 7.06 2.30
CA TYR A 120 -4.05 5.95 1.86
C TYR A 120 -4.85 4.92 1.05
N ILE A 121 -5.98 4.42 1.60
CA ILE A 121 -6.79 3.39 0.92
C ILE A 121 -7.33 3.92 -0.41
N ALA A 122 -7.83 5.16 -0.43
CA ALA A 122 -8.35 5.78 -1.64
C ALA A 122 -7.28 5.90 -2.74
N ASN A 123 -6.10 6.45 -2.41
CA ASN A 123 -5.01 6.58 -3.37
C ASN A 123 -4.43 5.21 -3.79
N ALA A 124 -4.31 4.24 -2.88
CA ALA A 124 -3.83 2.90 -3.20
C ALA A 124 -4.79 2.18 -4.17
N THR A 125 -6.10 2.30 -3.93
CA THR A 125 -7.12 1.73 -4.82
C THR A 125 -7.09 2.40 -6.20
N ALA A 126 -7.11 3.73 -6.25
CA ALA A 126 -7.04 4.48 -7.51
C ALA A 126 -5.75 4.14 -8.28
N THR A 127 -4.60 4.09 -7.61
CA THR A 127 -3.33 3.70 -8.21
C THR A 127 -3.36 2.27 -8.75
N ALA A 128 -3.93 1.32 -8.00
CA ALA A 128 -4.04 -0.08 -8.43
C ALA A 128 -4.95 -0.23 -9.65
N MET A 129 -6.00 0.57 -9.74
CA MET A 129 -6.93 0.61 -10.87
C MET A 129 -6.46 1.50 -12.03
N SER A 130 -5.29 2.12 -11.93
CA SER A 130 -4.76 3.06 -12.93
C SER A 130 -5.63 4.32 -13.11
N TRP A 131 -6.34 4.73 -12.07
CA TRP A 131 -7.09 5.99 -12.02
C TRP A 131 -6.17 7.15 -11.65
N GLU A 132 -6.69 8.39 -11.77
CA GLU A 132 -5.97 9.55 -11.26
C GLU A 132 -5.80 9.45 -9.75
N SER A 133 -4.56 9.59 -9.28
CA SER A 133 -4.23 9.39 -7.86
C SER A 133 -3.06 10.27 -7.43
N GLY A 134 -2.98 10.52 -6.13
CA GLY A 134 -1.80 11.06 -5.47
C GLY A 134 -0.80 9.97 -5.05
N PRO A 135 0.34 10.36 -4.47
CA PRO A 135 1.31 9.43 -3.91
C PRO A 135 0.71 8.57 -2.80
N CYS A 136 0.95 7.26 -2.85
CA CYS A 136 0.54 6.33 -1.80
C CYS A 136 1.61 6.26 -0.72
N PHE A 137 1.24 6.49 0.54
CA PHE A 137 2.17 6.31 1.65
C PHE A 137 1.45 5.96 2.96
N ASP A 138 2.06 5.05 3.68
CA ASP A 138 1.71 4.68 5.04
C ASP A 138 2.97 4.73 5.92
N SER A 139 2.86 4.36 7.19
CA SER A 139 4.01 4.33 8.11
C SER A 139 5.14 3.38 7.67
N VAL A 140 4.82 2.39 6.84
CA VAL A 140 5.79 1.40 6.35
C VAL A 140 6.56 1.97 5.17
N SER A 141 5.86 2.46 4.15
CA SER A 141 6.45 3.02 2.93
C SER A 141 7.19 4.34 3.22
N ILE A 142 6.62 5.21 4.05
CA ILE A 142 7.25 6.48 4.39
C ILE A 142 8.58 6.30 5.12
N ARG A 143 8.74 5.26 5.94
CA ARG A 143 10.01 4.91 6.56
C ARG A 143 11.09 4.63 5.52
N VAL A 144 10.76 3.90 4.45
CA VAL A 144 11.70 3.61 3.35
C VAL A 144 12.06 4.88 2.62
N MET A 145 11.06 5.68 2.25
CA MET A 145 11.26 6.94 1.52
C MET A 145 12.11 7.92 2.32
N ARG A 146 11.85 8.08 3.62
CA ARG A 146 12.66 8.93 4.51
C ARG A 146 14.12 8.47 4.58
N ARG A 147 14.36 7.17 4.72
CA ARG A 147 15.71 6.60 4.73
C ARG A 147 16.43 6.82 3.42
N TYR A 148 15.73 6.61 2.30
CA TYR A 148 16.28 6.78 0.98
C TYR A 148 16.65 8.23 0.70
N LEU A 149 15.74 9.17 0.94
CA LEU A 149 15.92 10.59 0.68
C LEU A 149 16.77 11.33 1.73
N GLY A 150 17.04 10.72 2.88
CA GLY A 150 17.72 11.39 4.00
C GLY A 150 16.84 12.40 4.72
N GLN A 151 15.53 12.30 4.59
CA GLN A 151 14.58 13.18 5.25
C GLN A 151 14.12 12.53 6.56
N TRP A 152 14.67 12.99 7.68
CA TRP A 152 14.40 12.40 8.99
C TRP A 152 13.03 12.84 9.53
N ALA A 153 12.52 12.11 10.52
CA ALA A 153 11.24 12.45 11.12
C ALA A 153 11.28 13.88 11.71
N GLY A 154 10.30 14.70 11.32
CA GLY A 154 10.20 16.08 11.75
C GLY A 154 10.79 17.12 10.78
N ASP A 155 11.63 16.72 9.80
CA ASP A 155 12.22 17.68 8.87
C ASP A 155 11.16 18.26 7.92
N ILE A 156 10.37 17.40 7.30
CA ILE A 156 9.27 17.76 6.41
C ILE A 156 8.07 16.82 6.57
N PRO A 157 6.84 17.26 6.21
CA PRO A 157 5.65 16.41 6.24
C PRO A 157 5.77 15.14 5.38
N ASP A 158 5.13 14.05 5.83
CA ASP A 158 5.16 12.76 5.12
C ASP A 158 4.66 12.87 3.67
N VAL A 159 3.64 13.68 3.40
CA VAL A 159 3.15 13.91 2.04
C VAL A 159 4.21 14.51 1.12
N GLN A 160 5.06 15.39 1.63
CA GLN A 160 6.16 15.97 0.84
C GLN A 160 7.25 14.94 0.57
N VAL A 161 7.59 14.11 1.56
CA VAL A 161 8.53 12.98 1.38
C VAL A 161 8.03 12.02 0.30
N ALA A 162 6.76 11.63 0.39
CA ALA A 162 6.14 10.75 -0.59
C ALA A 162 6.15 11.39 -1.99
N SER A 163 5.74 12.65 -2.11
CA SER A 163 5.76 13.37 -3.39
C SER A 163 7.16 13.40 -4.01
N GLN A 164 8.20 13.69 -3.24
CA GLN A 164 9.58 13.68 -3.73
C GLN A 164 10.02 12.31 -4.24
N ALA A 165 9.58 11.21 -3.59
CA ALA A 165 9.88 9.85 -4.04
C ALA A 165 9.11 9.51 -5.34
N TYR A 166 7.82 9.79 -5.37
CA TYR A 166 6.96 9.44 -6.50
C TYR A 166 7.29 10.25 -7.76
N LEU A 167 7.71 11.50 -7.63
CA LEU A 167 8.15 12.34 -8.77
C LEU A 167 9.40 11.80 -9.48
N GLN A 168 10.15 10.89 -8.87
CA GLN A 168 11.32 10.25 -9.50
C GLN A 168 10.94 9.11 -10.46
N VAL A 169 9.66 8.73 -10.52
CA VAL A 169 9.18 7.61 -11.33
C VAL A 169 7.98 8.08 -12.16
N PRO A 170 7.89 7.70 -13.45
CA PRO A 170 6.72 8.02 -14.26
C PRO A 170 5.41 7.57 -13.61
N LYS A 171 4.36 8.41 -13.67
CA LYS A 171 3.07 8.14 -13.02
C LYS A 171 2.46 6.79 -13.42
N ALA A 172 2.61 6.39 -14.67
CA ALA A 172 2.18 5.08 -15.17
C ALA A 172 2.79 3.88 -14.42
N ARG A 173 3.89 4.10 -13.67
CA ARG A 173 4.57 3.06 -12.88
C ARG A 173 4.31 3.19 -11.37
N TRP A 174 3.42 4.08 -10.92
CA TRP A 174 3.18 4.31 -9.48
C TRP A 174 2.59 3.11 -8.76
N ARG A 175 1.76 2.30 -9.43
CA ARG A 175 1.28 1.02 -8.88
C ARG A 175 2.43 0.08 -8.52
N GLU A 176 3.35 -0.11 -9.45
CA GLU A 176 4.52 -0.96 -9.25
C GLU A 176 5.46 -0.36 -8.20
N LEU A 177 5.65 0.95 -8.22
CA LEU A 177 6.45 1.65 -7.21
C LEU A 177 5.89 1.45 -5.80
N ASN A 178 4.58 1.64 -5.61
CA ASN A 178 3.93 1.42 -4.31
C ASN A 178 4.20 -0.01 -3.80
N TRP A 179 3.92 -1.01 -4.63
CA TRP A 179 4.13 -2.41 -4.24
C TRP A 179 5.60 -2.74 -4.01
N SER A 180 6.50 -2.20 -4.81
CA SER A 180 7.95 -2.38 -4.66
C SER A 180 8.45 -1.83 -3.32
N ILE A 181 8.01 -0.64 -2.94
CA ILE A 181 8.38 -0.01 -1.66
C ILE A 181 7.85 -0.83 -0.49
N LEU A 182 6.60 -1.30 -0.55
CA LEU A 182 6.01 -2.14 0.49
C LEU A 182 6.74 -3.48 0.63
N ASP A 183 7.14 -4.09 -0.49
CA ASP A 183 7.86 -5.36 -0.47
C ASP A 183 9.30 -5.19 0.03
N LEU A 184 9.99 -4.15 -0.41
CA LEU A 184 11.31 -3.81 0.08
C LEU A 184 11.28 -3.49 1.59
N ALA A 185 10.25 -2.80 2.05
CA ALA A 185 10.06 -2.49 3.47
C ALA A 185 9.85 -3.75 4.33
N ALA A 186 9.24 -4.78 3.77
CA ALA A 186 8.95 -6.03 4.45
C ALA A 186 10.12 -7.02 4.44
N THR A 187 11.05 -6.92 3.47
CA THR A 187 12.11 -7.92 3.25
C THR A 187 13.51 -7.41 3.53
N LEU A 188 13.83 -6.18 3.14
CA LEU A 188 15.18 -5.62 3.20
C LEU A 188 15.27 -4.41 4.14
N CYS A 189 14.33 -3.46 4.07
CA CYS A 189 14.36 -2.23 4.84
C CYS A 189 13.43 -2.28 6.06
N MET A 190 13.55 -3.32 6.89
CA MET A 190 12.73 -3.52 8.08
C MET A 190 13.05 -2.50 9.19
N PRO A 191 12.18 -2.33 10.21
CA PRO A 191 12.42 -1.36 11.29
C PRO A 191 13.71 -1.59 12.05
N ARG A 192 14.02 -2.83 12.41
CA ARG A 192 15.15 -3.23 13.26
C ARG A 192 16.24 -4.01 12.52
N VAL A 193 15.90 -4.68 11.44
CA VAL A 193 16.83 -5.50 10.65
C VAL A 193 16.96 -4.89 9.26
N LEU A 194 18.15 -4.44 8.92
CA LEU A 194 18.47 -3.80 7.66
C LEU A 194 19.41 -4.68 6.86
N ARG A 195 19.07 -4.92 5.60
CA ARG A 195 19.88 -5.66 4.64
C ARG A 195 20.31 -4.73 3.50
N CYS A 196 21.02 -3.65 3.86
CA CYS A 196 21.39 -2.58 2.93
C CYS A 196 22.23 -3.11 1.76
N HIS A 197 23.21 -3.99 2.01
CA HIS A 197 24.08 -4.58 0.97
C HIS A 197 23.35 -5.45 -0.07
N SER A 198 22.11 -5.85 0.21
CA SER A 198 21.25 -6.56 -0.76
C SER A 198 20.15 -5.67 -1.31
N CYS A 199 20.16 -4.36 -0.96
CA CYS A 199 19.09 -3.43 -1.32
C CYS A 199 19.41 -2.77 -2.67
N PRO A 200 18.47 -2.79 -3.62
CA PRO A 200 18.68 -2.15 -4.93
C PRO A 200 18.87 -0.63 -4.85
N LEU A 201 18.53 -0.03 -3.71
CA LEU A 201 18.67 1.41 -3.47
C LEU A 201 19.96 1.77 -2.74
N GLU A 202 20.82 0.82 -2.36
CA GLU A 202 21.97 1.05 -1.45
C GLU A 202 22.88 2.16 -1.93
N GLU A 203 23.23 2.17 -3.19
CA GLU A 203 24.21 3.11 -3.77
C GLU A 203 23.82 4.58 -3.54
N HIS A 204 22.53 4.89 -3.68
CA HIS A 204 21.99 6.25 -3.58
C HIS A 204 21.18 6.51 -2.31
N CYS A 205 21.14 5.53 -1.41
CA CYS A 205 20.38 5.64 -0.18
C CYS A 205 21.14 6.44 0.89
N LYS A 206 20.57 7.56 1.31
CA LYS A 206 21.18 8.44 2.32
C LYS A 206 21.36 7.76 3.68
N TRP A 207 20.48 6.82 4.02
CA TRP A 207 20.66 6.01 5.22
C TRP A 207 21.88 5.07 5.10
N ALA A 208 22.02 4.38 3.99
CA ALA A 208 23.14 3.47 3.76
C ALA A 208 24.47 4.24 3.74
N GLU A 209 24.50 5.40 3.09
CA GLU A 209 25.65 6.31 3.12
C GLU A 209 26.06 6.67 4.56
N LYS A 210 25.10 7.07 5.39
CA LYS A 210 25.33 7.40 6.80
C LYS A 210 25.83 6.21 7.63
N GLN A 211 25.41 4.97 7.32
CA GLN A 211 25.91 3.78 8.02
C GLN A 211 27.35 3.47 7.63
N ARG A 212 27.73 3.64 6.37
CA ARG A 212 29.12 3.46 5.90
C ARG A 212 30.12 4.45 6.52
N GLN A 213 29.66 5.64 6.89
CA GLN A 213 30.46 6.69 7.49
C GLN A 213 30.63 6.56 9.01
N LYS A 214 29.92 5.64 9.68
CA LYS A 214 30.11 5.41 11.11
C LYS A 214 31.46 4.70 11.33
N PRO A 215 32.33 5.25 12.19
CA PRO A 215 33.54 4.53 12.58
C PRO A 215 33.15 3.22 13.29
N ILE A 216 33.93 2.17 13.01
CA ILE A 216 33.85 0.86 13.66
C ILE A 216 34.23 1.00 15.12
#